data_22c8ecb8c6969dde9ff4352a51531cca
#
_entry.id   22c8ecb8c6969dde9ff4352a51531cca
#
_cell.length_a   1.000
_cell.length_b   1.000
_cell.length_c   1.000
_cell.angle_alpha   90.00
_cell.angle_beta   90.00
_cell.angle_gamma   90.00
#
_symmetry.space_group_name_H-M   'P 1'
#
loop_
_entity.id
_entity.type
_entity.pdbx_description
1 polymer ?
#
loop_
_entity_poly.entity_id
_entity_poly.type
_entity_poly.pdbx_seq_one_letter_code
_entity_poly.pdbx_strand_id
1 'polypeptide(L)'
;MPKTISSVMKINIRARSKDRINLLLKDMLGGEPGPDRGANTIGDFEGAFINVGGVVFDVMVPTDPNGGLAKVIDRHGEGIDSICFAVEDMDYTRNVLAEHGIEFARYREFNGNRIAFVHPRDASGISLEFIQQPEEGAGSEGGP
;
A
#
# COMPACT_ATOMS: atom_id res chain seq x y z
N MET A 1 10.62 22.09 9.67
CA MET A 1 9.32 22.15 9.01
C MET A 1 8.79 20.77 8.73
N PRO A 2 7.55 20.52 9.01
CA PRO A 2 6.95 19.25 8.62
C PRO A 2 6.98 19.10 7.11
N LYS A 3 7.01 17.88 6.66
CA LYS A 3 6.93 17.54 5.24
C LYS A 3 5.61 16.86 4.97
N THR A 4 5.08 17.06 3.79
CA THR A 4 3.85 16.35 3.39
C THR A 4 4.08 14.83 3.39
N ILE A 5 5.24 14.41 2.93
CA ILE A 5 5.64 13.00 2.99
C ILE A 5 7.10 12.90 3.43
N SER A 6 7.47 11.73 3.98
CA SER A 6 8.87 11.44 4.34
C SER A 6 9.58 10.69 3.20
N SER A 7 8.91 9.71 2.62
CA SER A 7 9.50 8.86 1.58
C SER A 7 8.42 8.11 0.82
N VAL A 8 8.80 7.53 -0.30
CA VAL A 8 7.97 6.51 -0.96
C VAL A 8 8.23 5.21 -0.23
N MET A 9 7.21 4.68 0.42
CA MET A 9 7.36 3.49 1.22
C MET A 9 7.32 2.23 0.37
N LYS A 10 6.36 2.15 -0.54
CA LYS A 10 6.16 0.96 -1.35
C LYS A 10 5.23 1.26 -2.51
N ILE A 11 5.25 0.36 -3.49
CA ILE A 11 4.29 0.40 -4.58
C ILE A 11 3.41 -0.83 -4.44
N ASN A 12 2.11 -0.61 -4.35
CA ASN A 12 1.15 -1.69 -4.19
C ASN A 12 0.77 -2.25 -5.57
N ILE A 13 0.87 -3.57 -5.71
CA ILE A 13 0.59 -4.28 -6.96
C ILE A 13 -0.58 -5.21 -6.72
N ARG A 14 -1.52 -5.22 -7.65
CA ARG A 14 -2.59 -6.23 -7.64
C ARG A 14 -2.36 -7.19 -8.80
N ALA A 15 -2.37 -8.47 -8.51
CA ALA A 15 -2.10 -9.52 -9.49
C ALA A 15 -3.04 -10.70 -9.27
N ARG A 16 -3.39 -11.39 -10.35
CA ARG A 16 -4.26 -12.57 -10.26
C ARG A 16 -3.49 -13.81 -9.87
N SER A 17 -2.25 -13.93 -10.34
CA SER A 17 -1.47 -15.14 -10.19
C SER A 17 -0.20 -14.87 -9.41
N LYS A 18 -0.08 -15.54 -8.27
CA LYS A 18 1.13 -15.48 -7.45
C LYS A 18 2.35 -15.95 -8.22
N ASP A 19 2.19 -17.02 -8.98
CA ASP A 19 3.32 -17.58 -9.74
C ASP A 19 3.80 -16.63 -10.84
N ARG A 20 2.86 -16.00 -11.53
CA ARG A 20 3.21 -15.08 -12.63
C ARG A 20 3.91 -13.83 -12.13
N ILE A 21 3.39 -13.23 -11.06
CA ILE A 21 4.01 -12.02 -10.54
C ILE A 21 5.36 -12.32 -9.91
N ASN A 22 5.51 -13.47 -9.27
CA ASN A 22 6.80 -13.87 -8.72
C ASN A 22 7.82 -14.15 -9.83
N LEU A 23 7.38 -14.77 -10.92
CA LEU A 23 8.27 -15.00 -12.07
C LEU A 23 8.81 -13.66 -12.57
N LEU A 24 7.93 -12.68 -12.73
CA LEU A 24 8.35 -11.36 -13.21
C LEU A 24 9.28 -10.67 -12.21
N LEU A 25 8.84 -10.48 -10.98
CA LEU A 25 9.55 -9.63 -10.04
C LEU A 25 10.81 -10.29 -9.46
N LYS A 26 10.76 -11.59 -9.23
CA LYS A 26 11.91 -12.30 -8.64
C LYS A 26 12.83 -12.87 -9.71
N ASP A 27 12.29 -13.73 -10.56
CA ASP A 27 13.15 -14.47 -11.49
C ASP A 27 13.64 -13.62 -12.65
N MET A 28 12.78 -12.83 -13.24
CA MET A 28 13.15 -12.01 -14.39
C MET A 28 13.84 -10.71 -13.99
N LEU A 29 13.35 -10.05 -12.95
CA LEU A 29 13.88 -8.74 -12.54
C LEU A 29 14.86 -8.83 -11.36
N GLY A 30 15.08 -10.02 -10.82
CA GLY A 30 16.06 -10.22 -9.76
C GLY A 30 15.64 -9.69 -8.40
N GLY A 31 14.35 -9.61 -8.15
CA GLY A 31 13.84 -9.10 -6.88
C GLY A 31 14.20 -10.00 -5.70
N GLU A 32 14.42 -9.37 -4.56
CA GLU A 32 14.73 -10.04 -3.31
C GLU A 32 13.43 -10.21 -2.52
N PRO A 33 13.08 -11.43 -2.10
CA PRO A 33 11.86 -11.60 -1.30
C PRO A 33 11.98 -10.93 0.06
N GLY A 34 10.96 -10.21 0.42
CA GLY A 34 10.81 -9.63 1.75
C GLY A 34 9.89 -10.50 2.59
N PRO A 35 9.40 -9.97 3.71
CA PRO A 35 8.49 -10.71 4.56
C PRO A 35 7.23 -11.10 3.80
N ASP A 36 6.83 -12.36 3.95
CA ASP A 36 5.55 -12.84 3.44
C ASP A 36 4.48 -12.45 4.46
N ARG A 37 3.46 -11.76 4.01
CA ARG A 37 2.36 -11.38 4.90
C ARG A 37 1.40 -12.53 5.14
N GLY A 38 1.57 -13.61 4.39
CA GLY A 38 0.70 -14.75 4.49
C GLY A 38 -0.67 -14.50 3.89
N ALA A 39 -1.47 -15.53 3.92
CA ALA A 39 -2.83 -15.44 3.45
C ALA A 39 -3.68 -14.78 4.51
N ASN A 40 -4.65 -14.02 4.05
CA ASN A 40 -5.71 -13.56 4.91
C ASN A 40 -5.33 -12.61 6.04
N THR A 41 -4.34 -11.83 5.79
CA THR A 41 -3.96 -10.82 6.79
C THR A 41 -5.08 -9.79 6.96
N ILE A 42 -5.73 -9.42 5.86
CA ILE A 42 -6.79 -8.42 5.87
C ILE A 42 -7.95 -8.91 4.99
N GLY A 43 -8.36 -10.14 5.17
CA GLY A 43 -9.56 -10.62 4.50
C GLY A 43 -9.30 -11.45 3.25
N ASP A 44 -9.49 -10.90 2.08
CA ASP A 44 -9.68 -11.67 0.86
C ASP A 44 -8.46 -11.75 -0.06
N PHE A 45 -7.28 -11.50 0.46
CA PHE A 45 -6.07 -11.64 -0.35
C PHE A 45 -4.88 -12.11 0.49
N GLU A 46 -3.88 -12.63 -0.20
CA GLU A 46 -2.57 -12.90 0.38
C GLU A 46 -1.57 -11.93 -0.21
N GLY A 47 -0.44 -11.77 0.45
CA GLY A 47 0.51 -10.78 0.01
C GLY A 47 1.94 -11.09 0.38
N ALA A 48 2.84 -10.41 -0.30
CA ALA A 48 4.27 -10.51 -0.05
C ALA A 48 4.94 -9.20 -0.41
N PHE A 49 6.03 -8.92 0.27
CA PHE A 49 6.88 -7.78 -0.08
C PHE A 49 8.05 -8.29 -0.90
N ILE A 50 8.34 -7.62 -2.01
CA ILE A 50 9.47 -7.96 -2.88
C ILE A 50 10.24 -6.68 -3.17
N ASN A 51 11.54 -6.69 -2.89
CA ASN A 51 12.41 -5.54 -3.17
C ASN A 51 13.03 -5.72 -4.55
N VAL A 52 12.75 -4.79 -5.45
CA VAL A 52 13.29 -4.82 -6.80
C VAL A 52 14.01 -3.51 -7.05
N GLY A 53 15.32 -3.55 -7.21
CA GLY A 53 16.10 -2.35 -7.49
C GLY A 53 16.01 -1.28 -6.41
N GLY A 54 15.82 -1.69 -5.16
CA GLY A 54 15.72 -0.76 -4.06
C GLY A 54 14.31 -0.24 -3.79
N VAL A 55 13.33 -0.66 -4.58
CA VAL A 55 11.93 -0.27 -4.39
C VAL A 55 11.15 -1.47 -3.87
N VAL A 56 10.38 -1.25 -2.81
CA VAL A 56 9.54 -2.30 -2.23
C VAL A 56 8.23 -2.38 -2.98
N PHE A 57 7.92 -3.55 -3.50
CA PHE A 57 6.62 -3.84 -4.08
C PHE A 57 5.81 -4.66 -3.09
N ASP A 58 4.61 -4.21 -2.80
CA ASP A 58 3.67 -4.89 -1.93
C ASP A 58 2.66 -5.58 -2.82
N VAL A 59 2.85 -6.88 -3.04
CA VAL A 59 2.05 -7.65 -3.98
C VAL A 59 0.84 -8.23 -3.28
N MET A 60 -0.34 -8.03 -3.86
CA MET A 60 -1.59 -8.56 -3.36
C MET A 60 -2.21 -9.48 -4.41
N VAL A 61 -2.58 -10.68 -3.99
CA VAL A 61 -3.21 -11.69 -4.85
C VAL A 61 -4.50 -12.14 -4.18
N PRO A 62 -5.64 -12.09 -4.88
CA PRO A 62 -6.90 -12.47 -4.23
C PRO A 62 -6.95 -13.95 -3.87
N THR A 63 -7.53 -14.23 -2.70
CA THR A 63 -7.77 -15.59 -2.25
C THR A 63 -9.25 -15.98 -2.40
N ASP A 64 -10.10 -14.99 -2.69
CA ASP A 64 -11.55 -15.21 -2.85
C ASP A 64 -11.97 -14.56 -4.17
N PRO A 65 -12.46 -15.36 -5.14
CA PRO A 65 -12.88 -14.78 -6.42
C PRO A 65 -14.07 -13.83 -6.30
N ASN A 66 -14.76 -13.84 -5.18
CA ASN A 66 -15.86 -12.91 -4.93
C ASN A 66 -15.48 -11.79 -3.99
N GLY A 67 -14.22 -11.71 -3.60
CA GLY A 67 -13.75 -10.71 -2.66
C GLY A 67 -13.50 -9.36 -3.30
N GLY A 68 -13.19 -8.38 -2.46
CA GLY A 68 -12.99 -7.01 -2.90
C GLY A 68 -11.86 -6.83 -3.88
N LEU A 69 -10.71 -7.45 -3.60
CA LEU A 69 -9.56 -7.34 -4.49
C LEU A 69 -9.84 -7.96 -5.85
N ALA A 70 -10.48 -9.14 -5.87
CA ALA A 70 -10.84 -9.79 -7.13
C ALA A 70 -11.74 -8.89 -7.96
N LYS A 71 -12.70 -8.22 -7.32
CA LYS A 71 -13.60 -7.30 -8.01
C LYS A 71 -12.88 -6.09 -8.57
N VAL A 72 -11.90 -5.56 -7.84
CA VAL A 72 -11.08 -4.45 -8.33
C VAL A 72 -10.31 -4.89 -9.58
N ILE A 73 -9.71 -6.08 -9.54
CA ILE A 73 -8.99 -6.60 -10.70
C ILE A 73 -9.92 -6.83 -11.88
N ASP A 74 -11.12 -7.36 -11.63
CA ASP A 74 -12.10 -7.56 -12.70
C ASP A 74 -12.49 -6.24 -13.36
N ARG A 75 -12.57 -5.17 -12.58
CA ARG A 75 -12.98 -3.86 -13.08
C ARG A 75 -11.84 -3.09 -13.72
N HIS A 76 -10.66 -3.14 -13.14
CA HIS A 76 -9.55 -2.27 -13.55
C HIS A 76 -8.33 -3.02 -14.08
N GLY A 77 -8.31 -4.35 -13.96
CA GLY A 77 -7.18 -5.15 -14.41
C GLY A 77 -6.10 -5.30 -13.35
N GLU A 78 -5.08 -6.08 -13.70
CA GLU A 78 -3.87 -6.22 -12.90
C GLU A 78 -2.98 -5.00 -13.08
N GLY A 79 -2.07 -4.79 -12.16
CA GLY A 79 -1.06 -3.74 -12.29
C GLY A 79 -0.82 -3.00 -10.98
N ILE A 80 -0.40 -1.75 -11.12
CA ILE A 80 -0.15 -0.91 -9.94
C ILE A 80 -1.49 -0.50 -9.36
N ASP A 81 -1.67 -0.82 -8.07
CA ASP A 81 -2.87 -0.46 -7.36
C ASP A 81 -2.78 0.96 -6.80
N SER A 82 -1.66 1.26 -6.16
CA SER A 82 -1.44 2.56 -5.54
C SER A 82 0.04 2.75 -5.22
N ILE A 83 0.41 4.00 -5.01
CA ILE A 83 1.74 4.34 -4.49
C ILE A 83 1.56 4.73 -3.04
N CYS A 84 2.33 4.10 -2.16
CA CYS A 84 2.24 4.34 -0.73
C CYS A 84 3.38 5.22 -0.25
N PHE A 85 3.03 6.30 0.43
CA PHE A 85 3.98 7.24 1.00
C PHE A 85 3.99 7.13 2.51
N ALA A 86 5.18 7.13 3.09
CA ALA A 86 5.31 7.27 4.53
C ALA A 86 5.16 8.73 4.90
N VAL A 87 4.43 9.01 5.97
CA VAL A 87 4.26 10.37 6.47
C VAL A 87 4.60 10.40 7.96
N GLU A 88 5.13 11.53 8.40
CA GLU A 88 5.46 11.72 9.82
C GLU A 88 4.26 12.25 10.60
N ASP A 89 3.42 13.03 9.96
CA ASP A 89 2.29 13.69 10.60
C ASP A 89 1.09 13.65 9.64
N MET A 90 0.22 12.71 9.87
CA MET A 90 -0.96 12.52 9.00
C MET A 90 -1.88 13.74 8.99
N ASP A 91 -2.01 14.40 10.13
CA ASP A 91 -2.87 15.58 10.18
C ASP A 91 -2.31 16.72 9.34
N TYR A 92 -0.99 16.89 9.37
CA TYR A 92 -0.35 17.89 8.52
C TYR A 92 -0.57 17.56 7.04
N THR A 93 -0.37 16.31 6.66
CA THR A 93 -0.58 15.87 5.27
C THR A 93 -2.02 16.11 4.84
N ARG A 94 -2.98 15.74 5.70
CA ARG A 94 -4.39 15.98 5.43
C ARG A 94 -4.67 17.47 5.18
N ASN A 95 -4.10 18.32 6.00
CA ASN A 95 -4.34 19.76 5.89
C ASN A 95 -3.76 20.33 4.60
N VAL A 96 -2.56 19.90 4.21
CA VAL A 96 -1.95 20.35 2.95
C VAL A 96 -2.85 19.97 1.76
N LEU A 97 -3.32 18.74 1.74
CA LEU A 97 -4.21 18.29 0.66
C LEU A 97 -5.53 19.05 0.68
N ALA A 98 -6.10 19.26 1.85
CA ALA A 98 -7.37 19.95 1.98
C ALA A 98 -7.31 21.40 1.50
N GLU A 99 -6.16 22.06 1.68
CA GLU A 99 -5.95 23.42 1.17
C GLU A 99 -6.09 23.49 -0.35
N HIS A 100 -5.89 22.36 -1.03
CA HIS A 100 -6.00 22.26 -2.48
C HIS A 100 -7.25 21.51 -2.92
N GLY A 101 -8.19 21.31 -2.00
CA GLY A 101 -9.47 20.69 -2.33
C GLY A 101 -9.46 19.18 -2.39
N ILE A 102 -8.43 18.56 -1.86
CA ILE A 102 -8.32 17.09 -1.89
C ILE A 102 -8.63 16.53 -0.50
N GLU A 103 -9.60 15.62 -0.47
CA GLU A 103 -10.01 14.97 0.76
C GLU A 103 -9.65 13.50 0.72
N PHE A 104 -9.42 12.89 1.88
CA PHE A 104 -9.21 11.45 1.93
C PHE A 104 -10.50 10.74 1.53
N ALA A 105 -10.37 9.80 0.60
CA ALA A 105 -11.50 8.94 0.21
C ALA A 105 -11.76 7.89 1.29
N ARG A 106 -10.70 7.43 1.97
CA ARG A 106 -10.77 6.50 3.09
C ARG A 106 -9.70 6.84 4.10
N TYR A 107 -10.02 6.61 5.35
CA TYR A 107 -9.08 6.74 6.45
C TYR A 107 -9.38 5.66 7.47
N ARG A 108 -8.34 5.04 8.01
CA ARG A 108 -8.50 4.07 9.09
C ARG A 108 -7.24 3.99 9.92
N GLU A 109 -7.39 3.38 11.09
CA GLU A 109 -6.27 3.08 11.96
C GLU A 109 -6.20 1.58 12.13
N PHE A 110 -4.99 1.03 12.05
CA PHE A 110 -4.79 -0.40 12.13
C PHE A 110 -3.41 -0.71 12.71
N ASN A 111 -3.38 -1.45 13.81
CA ASN A 111 -2.14 -1.83 14.49
C ASN A 111 -1.22 -0.63 14.78
N GLY A 112 -1.82 0.47 15.21
CA GLY A 112 -1.05 1.68 15.52
C GLY A 112 -0.69 2.53 14.32
N ASN A 113 -0.95 2.06 13.13
CA ASN A 113 -0.74 2.84 11.92
C ASN A 113 -1.97 3.68 11.60
N ARG A 114 -1.73 4.88 11.08
CA ARG A 114 -2.79 5.69 10.48
C ARG A 114 -2.66 5.55 8.97
N ILE A 115 -3.74 5.16 8.31
CA ILE A 115 -3.72 4.84 6.88
C ILE A 115 -4.80 5.64 6.18
N ALA A 116 -4.42 6.34 5.12
CA ALA A 116 -5.36 7.17 4.36
C ALA A 116 -5.18 6.94 2.87
N PHE A 117 -6.24 7.14 2.12
CA PHE A 117 -6.24 6.96 0.67
C PHE A 117 -6.83 8.18 -0.03
N VAL A 118 -6.25 8.53 -1.15
CA VAL A 118 -6.79 9.56 -2.05
C VAL A 118 -7.23 8.87 -3.34
N HIS A 119 -8.46 9.18 -3.75
CA HIS A 119 -9.03 8.59 -4.96
C HIS A 119 -8.28 9.11 -6.19
N PRO A 120 -7.99 8.27 -7.18
CA PRO A 120 -7.25 8.72 -8.37
C PRO A 120 -7.89 9.87 -9.12
N ARG A 121 -9.21 10.02 -9.07
CA ARG A 121 -9.87 11.15 -9.74
C ARG A 121 -9.41 12.50 -9.19
N ASP A 122 -8.93 12.54 -7.94
CA ASP A 122 -8.47 13.77 -7.30
C ASP A 122 -6.97 13.95 -7.42
N ALA A 123 -6.25 12.99 -7.99
CA ALA A 123 -4.80 12.96 -8.03
C ALA A 123 -4.27 12.58 -9.41
N SER A 124 -4.89 13.11 -10.44
CA SER A 124 -4.46 12.94 -11.83
C SER A 124 -4.37 11.47 -12.27
N GLY A 125 -5.26 10.65 -11.74
CA GLY A 125 -5.30 9.24 -12.10
C GLY A 125 -4.39 8.36 -11.24
N ILE A 126 -3.72 8.92 -10.25
CA ILE A 126 -2.81 8.16 -9.39
C ILE A 126 -3.50 7.88 -8.07
N SER A 127 -3.66 6.60 -7.73
CA SER A 127 -4.19 6.21 -6.44
C SER A 127 -3.09 6.33 -5.40
N LEU A 128 -3.33 7.12 -4.36
CA LEU A 128 -2.32 7.39 -3.33
C LEU A 128 -2.72 6.77 -2.00
N GLU A 129 -1.72 6.23 -1.31
CA GLU A 129 -1.88 5.75 0.06
C GLU A 129 -0.88 6.48 0.93
N PHE A 130 -1.28 6.85 2.14
CA PHE A 130 -0.39 7.47 3.12
C PHE A 130 -0.43 6.64 4.38
N ILE A 131 0.75 6.36 4.94
CA ILE A 131 0.85 5.62 6.20
C ILE A 131 1.72 6.39 7.16
N GLN A 132 1.16 6.65 8.35
CA GLN A 132 1.91 7.14 9.49
C GLN A 132 2.09 5.97 10.44
N GLN A 133 3.32 5.52 10.61
CA GLN A 133 3.64 4.44 11.53
C GLN A 133 3.70 4.96 12.96
N PRO A 134 3.51 4.10 13.97
CA PRO A 134 3.67 4.51 15.36
C PRO A 134 5.07 5.05 15.58
N GLU A 135 5.19 5.98 16.53
CA GLU A 135 6.50 6.50 16.89
C GLU A 135 7.38 5.37 17.42
N GLU A 136 8.69 5.51 17.17
CA GLU A 136 9.66 4.56 17.65
C GLU A 136 9.55 4.43 19.16
N GLY A 137 9.49 3.19 19.64
CA GLY A 137 9.26 2.93 21.05
C GLY A 137 7.80 2.68 21.38
N ALA A 138 6.89 3.49 20.88
CA ALA A 138 5.46 3.28 21.11
C ALA A 138 4.96 2.05 20.37
N GLY A 139 5.43 1.86 19.14
CA GLY A 139 5.03 0.70 18.35
C GLY A 139 5.55 -0.60 18.91
N SER A 140 6.70 -0.58 19.51
CA SER A 140 7.28 -1.79 20.06
C SER A 140 6.52 -2.30 21.30
N GLU A 141 5.84 -1.43 21.99
CA GLU A 141 5.04 -1.82 23.14
C GLU A 141 3.74 -2.47 22.72
N GLY A 142 3.15 -1.99 21.70
CA GLY A 142 1.96 -2.58 21.19
C GLY A 142 2.28 -3.70 20.24
N GLY A 143 3.52 -3.77 19.86
CA GLY A 143 3.93 -4.76 18.91
C GLY A 143 4.02 -6.01 19.57
N PRO A 144 3.86 -6.82 19.81
CA PRO A 144 4.28 -8.09 20.32
C PRO A 144 4.26 -9.18 19.41
#